data_aa2cfe7d4430612fa9086cae1f885273
#
_entry.id   aa2cfe7d4430612fa9086cae1f885273
#
_cell.length_a   1.000
_cell.length_b   1.000
_cell.length_c   1.000
_cell.angle_alpha   90.00
_cell.angle_beta   90.00
_cell.angle_gamma   90.00
#
_symmetry.space_group_name_H-M   'P 1'
#
loop_
_entity.id
_entity.type
_entity.pdbx_description
1 polymer ?
#
loop_
_entity_poly.entity_id
_entity_poly.type
_entity_poly.pdbx_seq_one_letter_code
_entity_poly.pdbx_strand_id
1 'polypeptide(L)'
;MPELPEVEVSRMGITPHIKNQVVTKVNIYNASMRWPVPDDVYQLEGLTVTSIERRAKYLLLHCELGSTILHLGMSGNLRVVDKSEPLKKHDHVEFVFGNNKALRLNDPRRFGCCLWQEPGEVHKLLSKLGPEPLTDDFFAKRVYEQSRNKKVPVKQFIMDNAVVVGVGNIYANESLFKAGIHPKREAGKVSLKRYQVLIPIIKDTLAAAITQGGTTLKDFAQSDGKPGYFAQELLVYGRKGKPCLTCDNELEEIRLGQRSTVFCSNCQK
;
A
#
# COMPACT_ATOMS: atom_id res chain seq x y z
N MET A 1 5.81 6.42 -1.43
CA MET A 1 4.77 6.00 -0.45
C MET A 1 4.49 4.54 -0.72
N PRO A 2 4.58 3.67 0.27
CA PRO A 2 4.20 2.27 0.12
C PRO A 2 2.75 2.16 -0.39
N GLU A 3 2.54 1.40 -1.47
CA GLU A 3 1.24 1.05 -2.00
C GLU A 3 0.92 -0.41 -1.60
N LEU A 4 -0.13 -1.01 -2.15
CA LEU A 4 -0.53 -2.36 -1.75
C LEU A 4 0.60 -3.40 -1.85
N PRO A 5 1.38 -3.46 -2.94
CA PRO A 5 2.45 -4.46 -3.06
C PRO A 5 3.52 -4.33 -1.96
N GLU A 6 3.95 -3.10 -1.64
CA GLU A 6 4.96 -2.86 -0.60
C GLU A 6 4.45 -3.27 0.79
N VAL A 7 3.17 -3.00 1.07
CA VAL A 7 2.54 -3.39 2.33
C VAL A 7 2.39 -4.91 2.41
N GLU A 8 2.01 -5.57 1.32
CA GLU A 8 1.92 -7.04 1.26
C GLU A 8 3.28 -7.71 1.44
N VAL A 9 4.31 -7.20 0.78
CA VAL A 9 5.70 -7.68 0.96
C VAL A 9 6.16 -7.50 2.40
N SER A 10 5.82 -6.35 3.03
CA SER A 10 6.10 -6.14 4.46
C SER A 10 5.38 -7.18 5.33
N ARG A 11 4.09 -7.47 5.05
CA ARG A 11 3.33 -8.52 5.74
C ARG A 11 4.02 -9.88 5.62
N MET A 12 4.38 -10.25 4.40
CA MET A 12 5.06 -11.52 4.14
C MET A 12 6.40 -11.62 4.87
N GLY A 13 7.16 -10.54 4.89
CA GLY A 13 8.47 -10.49 5.53
C GLY A 13 8.42 -10.56 7.06
N ILE A 14 7.42 -9.95 7.70
CA ILE A 14 7.30 -10.00 9.16
C ILE A 14 6.64 -11.27 9.69
N THR A 15 5.71 -11.87 8.92
CA THR A 15 4.88 -12.99 9.35
C THR A 15 5.67 -14.18 9.92
N PRO A 16 6.76 -14.67 9.29
CA PRO A 16 7.51 -15.82 9.81
C PRO A 16 8.13 -15.60 11.19
N HIS A 17 8.33 -14.34 11.57
CA HIS A 17 9.03 -13.96 12.79
C HIS A 17 8.10 -13.67 13.98
N ILE A 18 6.88 -13.21 13.69
CA ILE A 18 5.98 -12.70 14.75
C ILE A 18 4.66 -13.48 14.88
N LYS A 19 4.26 -14.25 13.86
CA LYS A 19 3.06 -15.10 13.97
C LYS A 19 3.27 -16.19 15.03
N ASN A 20 2.24 -16.40 15.85
CA ASN A 20 2.23 -17.32 16.99
C ASN A 20 3.28 -16.98 18.08
N GLN A 21 3.77 -15.74 18.11
CA GLN A 21 4.67 -15.26 19.16
C GLN A 21 3.90 -14.40 20.15
N VAL A 22 4.25 -14.55 21.42
CA VAL A 22 3.72 -13.70 22.50
C VAL A 22 4.44 -12.37 22.46
N VAL A 23 3.69 -11.27 22.51
CA VAL A 23 4.23 -9.92 22.70
C VAL A 23 4.55 -9.74 24.18
N THR A 24 5.82 -9.71 24.53
CA THR A 24 6.26 -9.57 25.92
C THR A 24 6.29 -8.11 26.39
N LYS A 25 6.40 -7.15 25.45
CA LYS A 25 6.41 -5.73 25.75
C LYS A 25 6.00 -4.89 24.55
N VAL A 26 5.26 -3.82 24.78
CA VAL A 26 4.98 -2.75 23.80
C VAL A 26 5.69 -1.48 24.27
N ASN A 27 6.52 -0.89 23.43
CA ASN A 27 7.19 0.37 23.72
C ASN A 27 6.72 1.43 22.71
N ILE A 28 6.14 2.51 23.21
CA ILE A 28 5.73 3.67 22.41
C ILE A 28 6.71 4.80 22.72
N TYR A 29 7.72 4.97 21.86
CA TYR A 29 8.74 6.01 22.02
C TYR A 29 8.27 7.39 21.57
N ASN A 30 7.30 7.42 20.64
CA ASN A 30 6.67 8.64 20.18
C ASN A 30 5.21 8.38 19.76
N ALA A 31 4.28 8.79 20.60
CA ALA A 31 2.85 8.66 20.33
C ALA A 31 2.33 9.68 19.28
N SER A 32 3.07 10.76 19.00
CA SER A 32 2.64 11.82 18.08
C SER A 32 2.88 11.42 16.62
N MET A 33 2.03 10.55 16.10
CA MET A 33 1.96 10.18 14.68
C MET A 33 0.79 10.89 13.99
N ARG A 34 0.43 10.53 12.75
CA ARG A 34 -0.71 11.11 12.03
C ARG A 34 -2.00 11.10 12.84
N TRP A 35 -2.25 10.03 13.56
CA TRP A 35 -3.18 9.91 14.66
C TRP A 35 -2.39 9.52 15.89
N PRO A 36 -2.65 10.12 17.04
CA PRO A 36 -1.99 9.71 18.28
C PRO A 36 -2.12 8.21 18.49
N VAL A 37 -1.04 7.56 18.91
CA VAL A 37 -1.06 6.14 19.25
C VAL A 37 -1.87 6.02 20.56
N PRO A 38 -3.01 5.29 20.59
CA PRO A 38 -3.82 5.17 21.80
C PRO A 38 -3.19 4.18 22.79
N ASP A 39 -3.50 4.35 24.05
CA ASP A 39 -3.04 3.46 25.11
C ASP A 39 -3.59 2.02 24.94
N ASP A 40 -4.71 1.86 24.24
CA ASP A 40 -5.30 0.55 23.91
C ASP A 40 -4.31 -0.38 23.18
N VAL A 41 -3.29 0.14 22.49
CA VAL A 41 -2.24 -0.67 21.86
C VAL A 41 -1.47 -1.50 22.89
N TYR A 42 -1.37 -1.06 24.15
CA TYR A 42 -0.76 -1.83 25.23
C TYR A 42 -1.52 -3.11 25.57
N GLN A 43 -2.80 -3.23 25.18
CA GLN A 43 -3.58 -4.47 25.38
C GLN A 43 -2.92 -5.68 24.66
N LEU A 44 -2.03 -5.44 23.69
CA LEU A 44 -1.29 -6.51 23.02
C LEU A 44 -0.22 -7.17 23.92
N GLU A 45 0.21 -6.53 25.02
CA GLU A 45 1.18 -7.13 25.96
C GLU A 45 0.64 -8.40 26.60
N GLY A 46 1.46 -9.43 26.64
CA GLY A 46 1.10 -10.76 27.14
C GLY A 46 0.30 -11.62 26.18
N LEU A 47 -0.16 -11.07 25.05
CA LEU A 47 -1.00 -11.78 24.09
C LEU A 47 -0.18 -12.34 22.92
N THR A 48 -0.71 -13.39 22.31
CA THR A 48 -0.13 -14.03 21.11
C THR A 48 -0.67 -13.36 19.86
N VAL A 49 0.21 -12.99 18.92
CA VAL A 49 -0.18 -12.59 17.57
C VAL A 49 -0.60 -13.83 16.79
N THR A 50 -1.89 -14.04 16.62
CA THR A 50 -2.46 -15.26 16.00
C THR A 50 -2.38 -15.23 14.48
N SER A 51 -2.58 -14.07 13.88
CA SER A 51 -2.47 -13.86 12.43
C SER A 51 -2.06 -12.43 12.08
N ILE A 52 -1.54 -12.27 10.88
CA ILE A 52 -1.21 -10.95 10.31
C ILE A 52 -1.93 -10.83 8.98
N GLU A 53 -2.83 -9.86 8.87
CA GLU A 53 -3.59 -9.59 7.66
C GLU A 53 -3.21 -8.26 7.04
N ARG A 54 -3.42 -8.14 5.73
CA ARG A 54 -3.39 -6.86 5.02
C ARG A 54 -4.82 -6.51 4.58
N ARG A 55 -5.24 -5.31 4.89
CA ARG A 55 -6.43 -4.70 4.31
C ARG A 55 -6.04 -3.37 3.67
N ALA A 56 -6.20 -3.24 2.36
CA ALA A 56 -5.72 -2.09 1.60
C ALA A 56 -4.21 -1.85 1.80
N LYS A 57 -3.84 -0.74 2.43
CA LYS A 57 -2.45 -0.37 2.79
C LYS A 57 -2.23 -0.43 4.30
N TYR A 58 -3.09 -1.13 5.03
CA TYR A 58 -2.99 -1.36 6.47
C TYR A 58 -2.58 -2.81 6.74
N LEU A 59 -1.84 -3.00 7.83
CA LEU A 59 -1.55 -4.31 8.41
C LEU A 59 -2.30 -4.43 9.73
N LEU A 60 -2.87 -5.59 9.96
CA LEU A 60 -3.58 -5.92 11.20
C LEU A 60 -2.85 -7.07 11.88
N LEU A 61 -2.35 -6.83 13.08
CA LEU A 61 -1.81 -7.87 13.96
C LEU A 61 -2.94 -8.33 14.87
N HIS A 62 -3.49 -9.50 14.60
CA HIS A 62 -4.63 -10.05 15.34
C HIS A 62 -4.20 -10.77 16.59
N CYS A 63 -4.94 -10.60 17.68
CA CYS A 63 -4.86 -11.35 18.92
C CYS A 63 -6.27 -11.64 19.45
N GLU A 64 -6.40 -12.31 20.59
CA GLU A 64 -7.70 -12.65 21.15
C GLU A 64 -8.54 -11.44 21.60
N LEU A 65 -7.90 -10.36 22.03
CA LEU A 65 -8.58 -9.14 22.53
C LEU A 65 -8.76 -8.06 21.47
N GLY A 66 -8.42 -8.32 20.19
CA GLY A 66 -8.57 -7.32 19.13
C GLY A 66 -7.44 -7.35 18.12
N SER A 67 -7.13 -6.18 17.56
CA SER A 67 -6.10 -6.08 16.54
C SER A 67 -5.35 -4.74 16.59
N THR A 68 -4.03 -4.80 16.51
CA THR A 68 -3.24 -3.60 16.25
C THR A 68 -3.23 -3.28 14.76
N ILE A 69 -3.62 -2.07 14.41
CA ILE A 69 -3.64 -1.56 13.01
C ILE A 69 -2.39 -0.74 12.77
N LEU A 70 -1.60 -1.11 11.77
CA LEU A 70 -0.41 -0.40 11.33
C LEU A 70 -0.60 0.16 9.93
N HIS A 71 -0.11 1.37 9.69
CA HIS A 71 -0.03 1.99 8.36
C HIS A 71 1.34 2.65 8.19
N LEU A 72 2.00 2.40 7.05
CA LEU A 72 3.36 2.87 6.82
C LEU A 72 3.46 4.34 6.41
N GLY A 73 2.33 5.00 6.16
CA GLY A 73 2.33 6.40 5.73
C GLY A 73 3.00 6.59 4.38
N MET A 74 3.97 7.49 4.32
CA MET A 74 4.70 7.81 3.08
C MET A 74 6.14 7.31 3.07
N SER A 75 6.77 7.17 4.23
CA SER A 75 8.19 6.83 4.41
C SER A 75 8.40 5.76 5.49
N GLY A 76 7.31 5.29 6.09
CA GLY A 76 7.38 4.30 7.16
C GLY A 76 7.76 2.92 6.62
N ASN A 77 8.43 2.16 7.46
CA ASN A 77 8.76 0.76 7.24
C ASN A 77 8.66 -0.01 8.56
N LEU A 78 8.52 -1.33 8.43
CA LEU A 78 8.55 -2.27 9.53
C LEU A 78 9.84 -3.08 9.45
N ARG A 79 10.54 -3.18 10.56
CA ARG A 79 11.78 -3.96 10.66
C ARG A 79 11.64 -5.00 11.76
N VAL A 80 11.97 -6.25 11.43
CA VAL A 80 12.19 -7.29 12.42
C VAL A 80 13.68 -7.31 12.75
N VAL A 81 13.99 -7.10 14.00
CA VAL A 81 15.37 -7.00 14.50
C VAL A 81 15.55 -7.87 15.75
N ASP A 82 16.78 -8.11 16.17
CA ASP A 82 17.02 -8.61 17.51
C ASP A 82 16.62 -7.54 18.54
N LYS A 83 16.01 -7.95 19.66
CA LYS A 83 15.56 -6.99 20.68
C LYS A 83 16.69 -6.18 21.31
N SER A 84 17.92 -6.70 21.23
CA SER A 84 19.13 -6.03 21.72
C SER A 84 19.70 -4.99 20.74
N GLU A 85 19.22 -4.97 19.46
CA GLU A 85 19.69 -3.98 18.48
C GLU A 85 19.32 -2.57 18.97
N PRO A 86 20.26 -1.60 18.92
CA PRO A 86 19.98 -0.22 19.30
C PRO A 86 18.85 0.38 18.46
N LEU A 87 18.05 1.26 19.09
CA LEU A 87 17.03 2.02 18.39
C LEU A 87 17.64 2.92 17.32
N LYS A 88 16.99 2.96 16.16
CA LYS A 88 17.32 3.94 15.12
C LYS A 88 16.50 5.21 15.32
N LYS A 89 17.00 6.31 14.83
CA LYS A 89 16.24 7.55 14.73
C LYS A 89 14.93 7.28 14.00
N HIS A 90 13.81 7.75 14.58
CA HIS A 90 12.46 7.56 14.07
C HIS A 90 11.83 6.17 14.26
N ASP A 91 12.41 5.30 15.09
CA ASP A 91 11.69 4.15 15.64
C ASP A 91 10.68 4.67 16.66
N HIS A 92 9.41 4.64 16.33
CA HIS A 92 8.35 5.26 17.14
C HIS A 92 7.58 4.25 18.00
N VAL A 93 7.38 3.05 17.47
CA VAL A 93 6.69 1.95 18.17
C VAL A 93 7.48 0.67 18.01
N GLU A 94 7.57 -0.10 19.09
CA GLU A 94 8.24 -1.39 19.12
C GLU A 94 7.37 -2.43 19.85
N PHE A 95 7.25 -3.60 19.23
CA PHE A 95 6.65 -4.79 19.83
C PHE A 95 7.77 -5.81 20.05
N VAL A 96 8.04 -6.15 21.31
CA VAL A 96 9.05 -7.15 21.69
C VAL A 96 8.38 -8.50 21.85
N PHE A 97 8.98 -9.55 21.28
CA PHE A 97 8.44 -10.91 21.29
C PHE A 97 9.26 -11.86 22.17
N GLY A 98 8.63 -12.94 22.60
CA GLY A 98 9.26 -13.97 23.43
C GLY A 98 10.43 -14.70 22.76
N ASN A 99 10.52 -14.66 21.42
CA ASN A 99 11.60 -15.26 20.64
C ASN A 99 12.85 -14.36 20.48
N ASN A 100 13.02 -13.37 21.34
CA ASN A 100 14.11 -12.37 21.28
C ASN A 100 14.11 -11.45 20.08
N LYS A 101 13.03 -11.38 19.30
CA LYS A 101 12.86 -10.43 18.20
C LYS A 101 12.02 -9.23 18.63
N ALA A 102 12.17 -8.15 17.90
CA ALA A 102 11.33 -6.97 18.01
C ALA A 102 10.85 -6.54 16.62
N LEU A 103 9.58 -6.14 16.50
CA LEU A 103 9.03 -5.47 15.33
C LEU A 103 9.02 -3.97 15.61
N ARG A 104 9.71 -3.19 14.80
CA ARG A 104 9.82 -1.74 14.94
C ARG A 104 9.16 -1.02 13.79
N LEU A 105 8.30 -0.05 14.12
CA LEU A 105 7.75 0.91 13.17
C LEU A 105 8.67 2.14 13.13
N ASN A 106 9.39 2.27 12.03
CA ASN A 106 10.23 3.43 11.74
C ASN A 106 9.50 4.34 10.74
N ASP A 107 9.29 5.61 11.07
CA ASP A 107 8.63 6.56 10.17
C ASP A 107 9.13 8.00 10.35
N PRO A 108 10.13 8.43 9.56
CA PRO A 108 10.70 9.76 9.66
C PRO A 108 9.70 10.92 9.53
N ARG A 109 8.62 10.72 8.78
CA ARG A 109 7.61 11.76 8.51
C ARG A 109 6.39 11.69 9.41
N ARG A 110 6.22 10.61 10.16
CA ARG A 110 5.10 10.37 11.08
C ARG A 110 3.71 10.42 10.42
N PHE A 111 3.62 10.02 9.14
CA PHE A 111 2.38 9.93 8.39
C PHE A 111 1.72 8.57 8.45
N GLY A 112 2.39 7.62 9.09
CA GLY A 112 1.86 6.31 9.45
C GLY A 112 0.94 6.37 10.67
N CYS A 113 0.46 5.20 11.08
CA CYS A 113 -0.27 5.06 12.33
C CYS A 113 -0.02 3.70 12.98
N CYS A 114 -0.25 3.67 14.30
CA CYS A 114 -0.38 2.47 15.11
C CYS A 114 -1.64 2.70 15.97
N LEU A 115 -2.69 1.91 15.74
CA LEU A 115 -4.01 2.08 16.34
C LEU A 115 -4.53 0.74 16.86
N TRP A 116 -5.61 0.76 17.61
CA TRP A 116 -6.28 -0.44 18.13
C TRP A 116 -7.66 -0.60 17.50
N GLN A 117 -8.06 -1.84 17.31
CA GLN A 117 -9.40 -2.23 16.88
C GLN A 117 -9.92 -3.29 17.84
N GLU A 118 -11.07 -3.02 18.45
CA GLU A 118 -11.76 -3.95 19.35
C GLU A 118 -12.23 -5.21 18.60
N PRO A 119 -12.37 -6.34 19.31
CA PRO A 119 -12.84 -7.58 18.71
C PRO A 119 -14.28 -7.42 18.20
N GLY A 120 -14.52 -7.92 16.98
CA GLY A 120 -15.85 -7.84 16.35
C GLY A 120 -16.20 -6.47 15.75
N GLU A 121 -15.36 -5.46 15.91
CA GLU A 121 -15.56 -4.14 15.33
C GLU A 121 -14.74 -3.96 14.05
N VAL A 122 -15.17 -3.03 13.20
CA VAL A 122 -14.39 -2.56 12.06
C VAL A 122 -14.01 -1.10 12.29
N HIS A 123 -12.72 -0.86 12.47
CA HIS A 123 -12.22 0.49 12.72
C HIS A 123 -12.65 1.46 11.61
N LYS A 124 -13.00 2.71 11.97
CA LYS A 124 -13.51 3.75 11.05
C LYS A 124 -12.66 3.98 9.80
N LEU A 125 -11.35 3.78 9.88
CA LEU A 125 -10.45 3.90 8.72
C LEU A 125 -10.59 2.74 7.73
N LEU A 126 -11.14 1.61 8.14
CA LEU A 126 -11.33 0.42 7.32
C LEU A 126 -12.77 0.27 6.81
N SER A 127 -13.76 0.86 7.49
CA SER A 127 -15.19 0.63 7.26
C SER A 127 -15.70 1.09 5.89
N LYS A 128 -15.04 2.08 5.26
CA LYS A 128 -15.43 2.64 3.96
C LYS A 128 -14.54 2.20 2.81
N LEU A 129 -13.69 1.21 3.03
CA LEU A 129 -12.78 0.71 2.00
C LEU A 129 -13.52 -0.17 0.99
N GLY A 130 -13.29 0.08 -0.29
CA GLY A 130 -13.78 -0.74 -1.39
C GLY A 130 -13.13 -2.13 -1.46
N PRO A 131 -13.34 -2.88 -2.56
CA PRO A 131 -12.83 -4.23 -2.72
C PRO A 131 -11.31 -4.29 -2.80
N GLU A 132 -10.76 -5.42 -2.38
CA GLU A 132 -9.37 -5.78 -2.64
C GLU A 132 -9.17 -6.04 -4.14
N PRO A 133 -8.11 -5.49 -4.76
CA PRO A 133 -7.94 -5.58 -6.21
C PRO A 133 -7.68 -7.01 -6.71
N LEU A 134 -7.13 -7.89 -5.88
CA LEU A 134 -6.77 -9.26 -6.27
C LEU A 134 -7.89 -10.28 -5.99
N THR A 135 -9.08 -9.83 -5.58
CA THR A 135 -10.26 -10.69 -5.37
C THR A 135 -11.26 -10.58 -6.54
N ASP A 136 -12.24 -11.46 -6.56
CA ASP A 136 -13.31 -11.43 -7.58
C ASP A 136 -14.30 -10.29 -7.39
N ASP A 137 -14.31 -9.64 -6.23
CA ASP A 137 -15.15 -8.46 -5.96
C ASP A 137 -14.73 -7.21 -6.77
N PHE A 138 -13.51 -7.20 -7.29
CA PHE A 138 -13.02 -6.15 -8.18
C PHE A 138 -13.09 -6.63 -9.64
N PHE A 139 -14.16 -6.22 -10.35
CA PHE A 139 -14.42 -6.62 -11.72
C PHE A 139 -14.94 -5.47 -12.60
N ALA A 140 -14.76 -5.60 -13.91
CA ALA A 140 -14.95 -4.53 -14.86
C ALA A 140 -16.38 -3.93 -14.88
N LYS A 141 -17.42 -4.77 -14.78
CA LYS A 141 -18.80 -4.30 -14.78
C LYS A 141 -19.11 -3.41 -13.58
N ARG A 142 -18.67 -3.82 -12.37
CA ARG A 142 -18.82 -3.01 -11.14
C ARG A 142 -18.15 -1.64 -11.29
N VAL A 143 -16.88 -1.61 -11.74
CA VAL A 143 -16.12 -0.37 -11.90
C VAL A 143 -16.73 0.52 -12.98
N TYR A 144 -17.21 -0.08 -14.08
CA TYR A 144 -17.94 0.62 -15.13
C TYR A 144 -19.20 1.29 -14.58
N GLU A 145 -20.04 0.56 -13.85
CA GLU A 145 -21.29 1.09 -13.26
C GLU A 145 -21.00 2.23 -12.28
N GLN A 146 -20.01 2.08 -11.40
CA GLN A 146 -19.57 3.13 -10.47
C GLN A 146 -19.03 4.37 -11.17
N SER A 147 -18.46 4.21 -12.36
CA SER A 147 -17.86 5.31 -13.11
C SER A 147 -18.89 6.18 -13.85
N ARG A 148 -20.13 5.70 -14.04
CA ARG A 148 -21.12 6.44 -14.84
C ARG A 148 -21.35 7.84 -14.30
N ASN A 149 -21.43 8.80 -15.20
CA ASN A 149 -21.57 10.23 -14.89
C ASN A 149 -20.41 10.86 -14.09
N LYS A 150 -19.31 10.15 -13.87
CA LYS A 150 -18.12 10.69 -13.18
C LYS A 150 -17.26 11.47 -14.16
N LYS A 151 -17.11 12.77 -13.92
CA LYS A 151 -16.22 13.67 -14.68
C LYS A 151 -14.77 13.63 -14.19
N VAL A 152 -14.51 13.01 -13.05
CA VAL A 152 -13.16 12.87 -12.49
C VAL A 152 -12.27 12.07 -13.48
N PRO A 153 -10.99 12.44 -13.63
CA PRO A 153 -10.03 11.66 -14.42
C PRO A 153 -9.99 10.20 -13.99
N VAL A 154 -9.92 9.28 -14.96
CA VAL A 154 -9.90 7.83 -14.68
C VAL A 154 -8.76 7.44 -13.74
N LYS A 155 -7.61 8.12 -13.80
CA LYS A 155 -6.51 7.89 -12.87
C LYS A 155 -6.91 8.16 -11.43
N GLN A 156 -7.56 9.29 -11.16
CA GLN A 156 -8.02 9.63 -9.80
C GLN A 156 -9.13 8.68 -9.34
N PHE A 157 -10.00 8.28 -10.27
CA PHE A 157 -11.10 7.35 -10.00
C PHE A 157 -10.60 5.97 -9.54
N ILE A 158 -9.61 5.38 -10.23
CA ILE A 158 -9.05 4.08 -9.82
C ILE A 158 -8.11 4.17 -8.61
N MET A 159 -7.72 5.37 -8.19
CA MET A 159 -6.96 5.61 -6.96
C MET A 159 -7.86 5.89 -5.75
N ASP A 160 -9.18 6.01 -5.96
CA ASP A 160 -10.15 6.17 -4.88
C ASP A 160 -10.35 4.84 -4.15
N ASN A 161 -10.05 4.83 -2.85
CA ASN A 161 -10.19 3.64 -2.02
C ASN A 161 -11.64 3.12 -1.89
N ALA A 162 -12.66 3.90 -2.26
CA ALA A 162 -14.03 3.44 -2.33
C ALA A 162 -14.30 2.62 -3.62
N VAL A 163 -13.53 2.83 -4.67
CA VAL A 163 -13.62 2.10 -5.94
C VAL A 163 -12.81 0.80 -5.89
N VAL A 164 -11.56 0.91 -5.52
CA VAL A 164 -10.63 -0.19 -5.29
C VAL A 164 -9.54 0.24 -4.33
N VAL A 165 -9.18 -0.62 -3.41
CA VAL A 165 -8.13 -0.29 -2.44
C VAL A 165 -6.73 -0.55 -2.99
N GLY A 166 -5.74 0.10 -2.41
CA GLY A 166 -4.34 -0.25 -2.58
C GLY A 166 -3.66 0.28 -3.84
N VAL A 167 -4.41 0.63 -4.89
CA VAL A 167 -3.87 1.25 -6.11
C VAL A 167 -3.45 2.68 -5.80
N GLY A 168 -2.17 2.96 -5.91
CA GLY A 168 -1.65 4.29 -5.68
C GLY A 168 -1.09 4.92 -6.97
N ASN A 169 -0.20 5.91 -6.80
CA ASN A 169 0.28 6.70 -7.93
C ASN A 169 1.14 5.91 -8.91
N ILE A 170 1.95 4.97 -8.42
CA ILE A 170 2.83 4.15 -9.26
C ILE A 170 1.98 3.24 -10.13
N TYR A 171 1.20 2.40 -9.49
CA TYR A 171 0.45 1.34 -10.19
C TYR A 171 -0.71 1.86 -11.02
N ALA A 172 -1.28 3.03 -10.68
CA ALA A 172 -2.26 3.71 -11.55
C ALA A 172 -1.62 4.21 -12.86
N ASN A 173 -0.42 4.82 -12.80
CA ASN A 173 0.29 5.23 -14.02
C ASN A 173 0.62 4.02 -14.90
N GLU A 174 1.23 2.99 -14.32
CA GLU A 174 1.66 1.78 -15.04
C GLU A 174 0.48 1.04 -15.67
N SER A 175 -0.60 0.83 -14.92
CA SER A 175 -1.77 0.12 -15.42
C SER A 175 -2.50 0.88 -16.53
N LEU A 176 -2.62 2.19 -16.42
CA LEU A 176 -3.25 3.02 -17.47
C LEU A 176 -2.40 3.05 -18.74
N PHE A 177 -1.05 3.07 -18.61
CA PHE A 177 -0.16 2.97 -19.76
C PHE A 177 -0.33 1.63 -20.47
N LYS A 178 -0.25 0.52 -19.74
CA LYS A 178 -0.43 -0.84 -20.29
C LYS A 178 -1.81 -1.02 -20.95
N ALA A 179 -2.84 -0.38 -20.40
CA ALA A 179 -4.21 -0.42 -20.96
C ALA A 179 -4.44 0.57 -22.12
N GLY A 180 -3.46 1.40 -22.47
CA GLY A 180 -3.58 2.41 -23.51
C GLY A 180 -4.61 3.50 -23.21
N ILE A 181 -4.91 3.76 -21.93
CA ILE A 181 -5.92 4.73 -21.50
C ILE A 181 -5.25 6.02 -21.03
N HIS A 182 -5.63 7.15 -21.65
CA HIS A 182 -5.12 8.45 -21.24
C HIS A 182 -5.57 8.81 -19.81
N PRO A 183 -4.65 9.16 -18.89
CA PRO A 183 -4.96 9.33 -17.46
C PRO A 183 -5.96 10.45 -17.15
N LYS A 184 -6.07 11.47 -18.03
CA LYS A 184 -7.06 12.58 -17.92
C LYS A 184 -8.45 12.20 -18.42
N ARG A 185 -8.62 11.07 -19.12
CA ARG A 185 -9.95 10.69 -19.62
C ARG A 185 -10.94 10.64 -18.47
N GLU A 186 -12.11 11.26 -18.64
CA GLU A 186 -13.18 11.18 -17.64
C GLU A 186 -13.57 9.72 -17.40
N ALA A 187 -13.64 9.29 -16.14
CA ALA A 187 -13.98 7.90 -15.80
C ALA A 187 -15.33 7.45 -16.42
N GLY A 188 -16.31 8.37 -16.46
CA GLY A 188 -17.60 8.14 -17.08
C GLY A 188 -17.57 7.96 -18.61
N LYS A 189 -16.49 8.38 -19.26
CA LYS A 189 -16.30 8.22 -20.72
C LYS A 189 -15.46 7.00 -21.09
N VAL A 190 -14.98 6.24 -20.13
CA VAL A 190 -14.32 4.95 -20.37
C VAL A 190 -15.37 3.88 -20.60
N SER A 191 -15.33 3.20 -21.74
CA SER A 191 -16.29 2.16 -22.09
C SER A 191 -16.12 0.90 -21.26
N LEU A 192 -17.15 0.07 -21.16
CA LEU A 192 -17.06 -1.23 -20.49
C LEU A 192 -15.92 -2.08 -21.08
N LYS A 193 -15.80 -2.13 -22.40
CA LYS A 193 -14.73 -2.87 -23.10
C LYS A 193 -13.33 -2.41 -22.64
N ARG A 194 -13.13 -1.11 -22.41
CA ARG A 194 -11.83 -0.60 -21.90
C ARG A 194 -11.63 -0.95 -20.42
N TYR A 195 -12.68 -0.94 -19.60
CA TYR A 195 -12.57 -1.44 -18.22
C TYR A 195 -12.30 -2.95 -18.18
N GLN A 196 -12.84 -3.74 -19.11
CA GLN A 196 -12.54 -5.18 -19.24
C GLN A 196 -11.05 -5.44 -19.56
N VAL A 197 -10.37 -4.49 -20.17
CA VAL A 197 -8.90 -4.54 -20.39
C VAL A 197 -8.16 -4.00 -19.16
N LEU A 198 -8.58 -2.87 -18.59
CA LEU A 198 -7.87 -2.19 -17.51
C LEU A 198 -7.86 -3.01 -16.20
N ILE A 199 -8.98 -3.64 -15.84
CA ILE A 199 -9.09 -4.31 -14.55
C ILE A 199 -8.14 -5.52 -14.42
N PRO A 200 -8.07 -6.45 -15.39
CA PRO A 200 -7.04 -7.49 -15.37
C PRO A 200 -5.61 -6.93 -15.30
N ILE A 201 -5.32 -5.89 -16.08
CA ILE A 201 -3.99 -5.24 -16.08
C ILE A 201 -3.64 -4.68 -14.69
N ILE A 202 -4.59 -4.09 -13.97
CA ILE A 202 -4.35 -3.63 -12.59
C ILE A 202 -4.00 -4.83 -11.71
N LYS A 203 -4.76 -5.92 -11.76
CA LYS A 203 -4.52 -7.14 -10.98
C LYS A 203 -3.12 -7.71 -11.28
N ASP A 204 -2.80 -7.90 -12.56
CA ASP A 204 -1.52 -8.47 -13.00
C ASP A 204 -0.33 -7.60 -12.60
N THR A 205 -0.47 -6.27 -12.73
CA THR A 205 0.59 -5.33 -12.36
C THR A 205 0.85 -5.36 -10.85
N LEU A 206 -0.18 -5.43 -10.03
CA LEU A 206 -0.04 -5.53 -8.58
C LEU A 206 0.52 -6.89 -8.15
N ALA A 207 0.04 -7.97 -8.75
CA ALA A 207 0.53 -9.33 -8.46
C ALA A 207 2.00 -9.50 -8.84
N ALA A 208 2.42 -9.02 -10.02
CA ALA A 208 3.81 -9.02 -10.45
C ALA A 208 4.69 -8.21 -9.49
N ALA A 209 4.22 -7.03 -9.05
CA ALA A 209 4.95 -6.21 -8.10
C ALA A 209 5.15 -6.92 -6.73
N ILE A 210 4.14 -7.63 -6.24
CA ILE A 210 4.26 -8.43 -5.00
C ILE A 210 5.31 -9.53 -5.19
N THR A 211 5.25 -10.28 -6.29
CA THR A 211 6.18 -11.37 -6.58
C THR A 211 7.63 -10.89 -6.66
N GLN A 212 7.86 -9.68 -7.14
CA GLN A 212 9.19 -9.06 -7.25
C GLN A 212 9.63 -8.30 -5.99
N GLY A 213 8.90 -8.42 -4.90
CA GLY A 213 9.27 -7.79 -3.62
C GLY A 213 8.98 -6.29 -3.53
N GLY A 214 8.07 -5.79 -4.37
CA GLY A 214 7.67 -4.38 -4.40
C GLY A 214 8.65 -3.45 -5.13
N THR A 215 8.31 -2.17 -5.18
CA THR A 215 9.13 -1.12 -5.79
C THR A 215 10.04 -0.50 -4.74
N THR A 216 11.36 -0.46 -4.99
CA THR A 216 12.27 0.33 -4.16
C THR A 216 12.07 1.80 -4.45
N LEU A 217 11.35 2.49 -3.58
CA LEU A 217 11.40 3.95 -3.47
C LEU A 217 12.50 4.32 -2.49
N LYS A 218 13.08 5.53 -2.61
CA LYS A 218 14.18 6.02 -1.74
C LYS A 218 13.95 5.79 -0.24
N ASP A 219 12.68 5.68 0.16
CA ASP A 219 12.26 5.63 1.56
C ASP A 219 11.69 4.27 1.98
N PHE A 220 11.69 3.25 1.11
CA PHE A 220 11.14 1.93 1.42
C PHE A 220 12.20 0.84 1.26
N ALA A 221 12.41 0.09 2.32
CA ALA A 221 13.16 -1.17 2.32
C ALA A 221 12.25 -2.29 2.83
N GLN A 222 12.49 -3.51 2.38
CA GLN A 222 11.83 -4.71 2.92
C GLN A 222 12.17 -4.87 4.41
N SER A 223 11.42 -5.69 5.13
CA SER A 223 11.64 -5.94 6.57
C SER A 223 13.03 -6.51 6.89
N ASP A 224 13.71 -7.12 5.92
CA ASP A 224 15.10 -7.59 6.00
C ASP A 224 16.13 -6.57 5.47
N GLY A 225 15.69 -5.36 5.10
CA GLY A 225 16.56 -4.28 4.60
C GLY A 225 16.89 -4.37 3.11
N LYS A 226 16.43 -5.39 2.38
CA LYS A 226 16.70 -5.52 0.95
C LYS A 226 15.82 -4.60 0.10
N PRO A 227 16.32 -4.12 -1.05
CA PRO A 227 15.53 -3.35 -1.99
C PRO A 227 14.52 -4.23 -2.74
N GLY A 228 13.37 -3.67 -3.09
CA GLY A 228 12.46 -4.29 -4.05
C GLY A 228 12.95 -4.12 -5.50
N TYR A 229 12.69 -5.08 -6.36
CA TYR A 229 13.22 -5.10 -7.73
C TYR A 229 12.24 -4.59 -8.78
N PHE A 230 10.96 -4.41 -8.46
CA PHE A 230 9.94 -3.99 -9.42
C PHE A 230 10.20 -2.60 -10.04
N ALA A 231 11.00 -1.73 -9.38
CA ALA A 231 11.37 -0.43 -9.92
C ALA A 231 12.08 -0.49 -11.30
N GLN A 232 12.72 -1.61 -11.60
CA GLN A 232 13.44 -1.82 -12.87
C GLN A 232 12.48 -2.06 -14.05
N GLU A 233 11.22 -2.39 -13.80
CA GLU A 233 10.20 -2.69 -14.82
C GLU A 233 9.21 -1.54 -15.04
N LEU A 234 9.43 -0.37 -14.41
CA LEU A 234 8.52 0.77 -14.58
C LEU A 234 8.61 1.35 -16.00
N LEU A 235 7.47 1.39 -16.67
CA LEU A 235 7.35 1.81 -18.06
C LEU A 235 7.21 3.33 -18.21
N VAL A 236 6.50 3.97 -17.27
CA VAL A 236 6.23 5.43 -17.33
C VAL A 236 6.50 6.15 -16.01
N TYR A 237 6.23 5.55 -14.86
CA TYR A 237 6.38 6.24 -13.57
C TYR A 237 7.84 6.66 -13.33
N GLY A 238 8.06 7.97 -13.05
CA GLY A 238 9.39 8.55 -12.82
C GLY A 238 10.25 8.70 -14.09
N ARG A 239 9.66 8.51 -15.28
CA ARG A 239 10.38 8.54 -16.56
C ARG A 239 10.01 9.73 -17.43
N LYS A 240 9.52 10.84 -16.85
CA LYS A 240 9.29 12.10 -17.57
C LYS A 240 10.48 12.47 -18.47
N GLY A 241 10.21 12.87 -19.68
CA GLY A 241 11.22 13.30 -20.66
C GLY A 241 12.07 12.17 -21.24
N LYS A 242 11.85 10.91 -20.84
CA LYS A 242 12.50 9.74 -21.43
C LYS A 242 11.67 9.19 -22.59
N PRO A 243 12.30 8.48 -23.54
CA PRO A 243 11.55 7.82 -24.60
C PRO A 243 10.60 6.75 -24.05
N CYS A 244 9.41 6.67 -24.63
CA CYS A 244 8.45 5.59 -24.40
C CYS A 244 9.04 4.27 -24.89
N LEU A 245 9.01 3.23 -24.06
CA LEU A 245 9.56 1.91 -24.42
C LEU A 245 8.76 1.18 -25.52
N THR A 246 7.60 1.72 -25.92
CA THR A 246 6.73 1.12 -26.95
C THR A 246 6.80 1.85 -28.29
N CYS A 247 7.00 3.19 -28.29
CA CYS A 247 6.88 3.98 -29.51
C CYS A 247 7.92 5.10 -29.64
N ASP A 248 8.89 5.16 -28.74
CA ASP A 248 9.98 6.13 -28.64
C ASP A 248 9.57 7.61 -28.48
N ASN A 249 8.28 7.94 -28.48
CA ASN A 249 7.85 9.31 -28.18
C ASN A 249 8.25 9.69 -26.76
N GLU A 250 8.59 10.96 -26.54
CA GLU A 250 8.91 11.47 -25.22
C GLU A 250 7.72 11.35 -24.26
N LEU A 251 7.97 10.84 -23.06
CA LEU A 251 6.96 10.73 -22.02
C LEU A 251 6.67 12.09 -21.39
N GLU A 252 5.39 12.44 -21.36
CA GLU A 252 4.88 13.68 -20.82
C GLU A 252 4.51 13.54 -19.34
N GLU A 253 4.53 14.66 -18.61
CA GLU A 253 4.08 14.74 -17.22
C GLU A 253 3.05 15.84 -17.03
N ILE A 254 1.99 15.51 -16.32
CA ILE A 254 0.98 16.47 -15.87
C ILE A 254 0.71 16.26 -14.37
N ARG A 255 0.05 17.22 -13.73
CA ARG A 255 -0.46 17.07 -12.35
C ARG A 255 -1.95 16.76 -12.36
N LEU A 256 -2.33 15.62 -11.75
CA LEU A 256 -3.71 15.25 -11.49
C LEU A 256 -3.91 14.98 -9.99
N GLY A 257 -4.82 15.69 -9.35
CA GLY A 257 -5.09 15.55 -7.92
C GLY A 257 -3.83 15.68 -7.06
N GLN A 258 -3.02 16.73 -7.29
CA GLN A 258 -1.76 17.00 -6.60
C GLN A 258 -0.65 15.92 -6.82
N ARG A 259 -0.82 15.01 -7.79
CA ARG A 259 0.11 13.92 -8.03
C ARG A 259 0.71 13.99 -9.43
N SER A 260 2.01 13.73 -9.52
CA SER A 260 2.72 13.54 -10.79
C SER A 260 2.07 12.40 -11.57
N THR A 261 1.83 12.62 -12.84
CA THR A 261 1.19 11.68 -13.76
C THR A 261 1.98 11.66 -15.04
N VAL A 262 2.69 10.56 -15.28
CA VAL A 262 3.51 10.38 -16.47
C VAL A 262 2.78 9.46 -17.46
N PHE A 263 2.77 9.83 -18.73
CA PHE A 263 2.04 9.09 -19.77
C PHE A 263 2.69 9.30 -21.14
N CYS A 264 2.30 8.45 -22.09
CA CYS A 264 2.65 8.61 -23.51
C CYS A 264 1.43 9.08 -24.29
N SER A 265 1.48 10.28 -24.88
CA SER A 265 0.36 10.85 -25.66
C SER A 265 0.07 10.07 -26.96
N ASN A 266 1.04 9.31 -27.46
CA ASN A 266 0.87 8.45 -28.63
C ASN A 266 0.19 7.11 -28.27
N CYS A 267 0.62 6.44 -27.20
CA CYS A 267 0.12 5.11 -26.81
C CYS A 267 -1.21 5.16 -26.02
N GLN A 268 -1.50 6.28 -25.34
CA GLN A 268 -2.68 6.39 -24.44
C GLN A 268 -3.70 7.36 -25.03
N LYS A 269 -4.91 6.85 -25.30
CA LYS A 269 -6.03 7.62 -25.90
C LYS A 269 -7.22 7.74 -24.96
#